data_04e1e23db5e64db59651b375d91c5907
#
_entry.id   04e1e23db5e64db59651b375d91c5907
#
_cell.length_a   1.000
_cell.length_b   1.000
_cell.length_c   1.000
_cell.angle_alpha   90.00
_cell.angle_beta   90.00
_cell.angle_gamma   90.00
#
_symmetry.space_group_name_H-M   'P 1'
#
loop_
_entity.id
_entity.type
_entity.pdbx_description
1 polymer ?
#
loop_
_entity_poly.entity_id
_entity_poly.type
_entity_poly.pdbx_seq_one_letter_code
_entity_poly.pdbx_strand_id
1 'polypeptide(L)'
;MTEPIYEYDPAQALDGPEGIAVFIADALDTGDAAYIAKAMGVVARARGMSELAKETGLAREQLYKSFSDRGNPTLKTMLVVMRALGVYLTARPHEPAADAHLS
;
A
#
# COMPACT_ATOMS: atom_id res chain seq x y z
N MET A 1 -29.84 -12.21 5.56
CA MET A 1 -29.35 -11.94 5.41
C MET A 1 -28.50 -11.88 5.47
N THR A 2 -27.97 -11.82 5.37
CA THR A 2 -27.28 -11.64 5.34
C THR A 2 -26.35 -11.50 5.26
N GLU A 3 -25.77 -11.59 5.40
CA GLU A 3 -24.91 -11.38 5.41
C GLU A 3 -24.00 -10.94 4.87
N PRO A 4 -23.88 -10.80 4.23
CA PRO A 4 -22.94 -10.22 3.35
C PRO A 4 -22.10 -9.29 4.00
N ILE A 5 -22.57 -8.70 4.90
CA ILE A 5 -21.80 -7.83 5.54
C ILE A 5 -20.57 -8.42 5.97
N TYR A 6 -20.51 -9.64 6.00
CA TYR A 6 -19.37 -10.26 6.40
C TYR A 6 -18.40 -10.35 5.37
N GLU A 7 -18.78 -10.05 4.17
CA GLU A 7 -17.93 -10.19 3.13
C GLU A 7 -17.04 -9.02 3.11
N TYR A 8 -15.85 -9.12 3.53
CA TYR A 8 -14.88 -8.07 3.39
C TYR A 8 -14.41 -8.08 1.97
N ASP A 9 -14.73 -7.06 1.24
CA ASP A 9 -14.28 -6.96 -0.14
C ASP A 9 -13.11 -6.01 -0.17
N PRO A 10 -11.90 -6.50 -0.36
CA PRO A 10 -10.72 -5.65 -0.37
C PRO A 10 -10.81 -4.55 -1.40
N ALA A 11 -11.45 -4.82 -2.51
CA ALA A 11 -11.56 -3.81 -3.54
C ALA A 11 -12.37 -2.63 -3.05
N GLN A 12 -13.41 -2.87 -2.27
CA GLN A 12 -14.20 -1.79 -1.75
C GLN A 12 -13.43 -1.03 -0.69
N ALA A 13 -12.63 -1.71 0.09
CA ALA A 13 -11.85 -1.05 1.12
C ALA A 13 -10.83 -0.11 0.49
N LEU A 14 -10.48 -0.33 -0.76
CA LEU A 14 -9.48 0.49 -1.42
C LEU A 14 -10.08 1.60 -2.27
N ASP A 15 -11.33 1.91 -2.08
CA ASP A 15 -11.97 2.95 -2.85
C ASP A 15 -11.55 4.35 -2.42
N GLY A 16 -11.20 4.55 -1.20
CA GLY A 16 -10.86 5.88 -0.71
C GLY A 16 -9.55 5.91 0.03
N PRO A 17 -9.05 7.11 0.32
CA PRO A 17 -7.74 7.24 0.97
C PRO A 17 -7.68 6.59 2.34
N GLU A 18 -8.79 6.60 3.07
CA GLU A 18 -8.78 6.01 4.40
C GLU A 18 -8.53 4.51 4.34
N GLY A 19 -9.23 3.82 3.46
CA GLY A 19 -9.04 2.38 3.31
C GLY A 19 -7.66 2.06 2.78
N ILE A 20 -7.19 2.86 1.84
CA ILE A 20 -5.86 2.66 1.28
C ILE A 20 -4.81 2.85 2.36
N ALA A 21 -4.97 3.87 3.20
CA ALA A 21 -4.02 4.14 4.27
C ALA A 21 -3.93 2.98 5.24
N VAL A 22 -5.06 2.40 5.62
CA VAL A 22 -5.07 1.27 6.53
C VAL A 22 -4.38 0.07 5.89
N PHE A 23 -4.70 -0.19 4.65
CA PHE A 23 -4.14 -1.34 3.94
C PHE A 23 -2.62 -1.22 3.83
N ILE A 24 -2.14 -0.03 3.45
CA ILE A 24 -0.71 0.18 3.30
C ILE A 24 -0.01 0.20 4.65
N ALA A 25 -0.64 0.79 5.67
CA ALA A 25 -0.04 0.82 6.99
C ALA A 25 0.16 -0.58 7.54
N ASP A 26 -0.80 -1.46 7.32
CA ASP A 26 -0.68 -2.85 7.74
C ASP A 26 0.49 -3.52 7.03
N ALA A 27 0.66 -3.23 5.76
CA ALA A 27 1.77 -3.80 5.02
C ALA A 27 3.10 -3.27 5.53
N LEU A 28 3.17 -1.97 5.81
CA LEU A 28 4.40 -1.36 6.30
C LEU A 28 4.77 -1.92 7.67
N ASP A 29 3.78 -2.26 8.48
CA ASP A 29 4.03 -2.82 9.80
C ASP A 29 4.75 -4.16 9.72
N THR A 30 4.69 -4.86 8.61
CA THR A 30 5.36 -6.14 8.50
C THR A 30 6.88 -5.96 8.41
N GLY A 31 7.35 -4.80 7.97
CA GLY A 31 8.76 -4.59 7.75
C GLY A 31 9.34 -5.44 6.63
N ASP A 32 8.49 -6.06 5.84
CA ASP A 32 8.92 -6.96 4.79
C ASP A 32 8.80 -6.25 3.45
N ALA A 33 9.93 -5.90 2.87
CA ALA A 33 9.95 -5.12 1.63
C ALA A 33 9.17 -5.78 0.49
N ALA A 34 9.29 -7.09 0.36
CA ALA A 34 8.60 -7.79 -0.72
C ALA A 34 7.08 -7.73 -0.51
N TYR A 35 6.66 -7.90 0.73
CA TYR A 35 5.24 -7.85 1.04
C TYR A 35 4.69 -6.45 0.81
N ILE A 36 5.46 -5.43 1.20
CA ILE A 36 5.05 -4.05 1.01
C ILE A 36 4.93 -3.73 -0.48
N ALA A 37 5.90 -4.16 -1.27
CA ALA A 37 5.83 -3.93 -2.72
C ALA A 37 4.61 -4.59 -3.32
N LYS A 38 4.30 -5.80 -2.86
CA LYS A 38 3.15 -6.51 -3.37
C LYS A 38 1.86 -5.82 -2.97
N ALA A 39 1.78 -5.36 -1.73
CA ALA A 39 0.60 -4.65 -1.26
C ALA A 39 0.39 -3.36 -2.05
N MET A 40 1.46 -2.64 -2.34
CA MET A 40 1.36 -1.46 -3.16
C MET A 40 0.84 -1.80 -4.55
N GLY A 41 1.23 -2.97 -5.06
CA GLY A 41 0.75 -3.43 -6.36
C GLY A 41 -0.75 -3.67 -6.35
N VAL A 42 -1.27 -4.22 -5.25
CA VAL A 42 -2.70 -4.46 -5.12
C VAL A 42 -3.45 -3.13 -5.17
N VAL A 43 -2.99 -2.14 -4.42
CA VAL A 43 -3.64 -0.84 -4.39
C VAL A 43 -3.53 -0.15 -5.75
N ALA A 44 -2.36 -0.23 -6.37
CA ALA A 44 -2.16 0.41 -7.66
C ALA A 44 -3.08 -0.16 -8.72
N ARG A 45 -3.25 -1.49 -8.70
CA ARG A 45 -4.14 -2.11 -9.68
C ARG A 45 -5.59 -1.75 -9.42
N ALA A 46 -5.96 -1.65 -8.14
CA ALA A 46 -7.32 -1.27 -7.80
C ALA A 46 -7.61 0.16 -8.26
N ARG A 47 -6.62 1.05 -8.18
CA ARG A 47 -6.79 2.41 -8.63
C ARG A 47 -6.79 2.47 -10.14
N GLY A 48 -6.05 1.60 -10.79
CA GLY A 48 -5.91 1.58 -12.24
C GLY A 48 -4.51 2.02 -12.64
N MET A 49 -3.75 1.11 -13.22
CA MET A 49 -2.36 1.39 -13.55
C MET A 49 -2.20 2.49 -14.58
N SER A 50 -3.08 2.55 -15.54
CA SER A 50 -2.99 3.60 -16.56
C SER A 50 -3.25 4.97 -15.96
N GLU A 51 -4.23 5.05 -15.08
CA GLU A 51 -4.57 6.28 -14.43
C GLU A 51 -3.41 6.71 -13.54
N LEU A 52 -2.85 5.77 -12.81
CA LEU A 52 -1.76 6.05 -11.90
C LEU A 52 -0.51 6.49 -12.67
N ALA A 53 -0.25 5.87 -13.81
CA ALA A 53 0.87 6.26 -14.66
C ALA A 53 0.71 7.70 -15.10
N LYS A 54 -0.52 8.07 -15.45
CA LYS A 54 -0.79 9.40 -15.91
C LYS A 54 -0.59 10.40 -14.79
N GLU A 55 -1.08 10.10 -13.60
CA GLU A 55 -0.99 11.01 -12.47
C GLU A 55 0.43 11.16 -11.95
N THR A 56 1.22 10.12 -12.02
CA THR A 56 2.56 10.13 -11.46
C THR A 56 3.63 10.49 -12.48
N GLY A 57 3.34 10.36 -13.74
CA GLY A 57 4.34 10.56 -14.79
C GLY A 57 5.25 9.36 -14.95
N LEU A 58 4.95 8.26 -14.27
CA LEU A 58 5.77 7.05 -14.38
C LEU A 58 5.22 6.14 -15.47
N ALA A 59 6.09 5.35 -16.07
CA ALA A 59 5.65 4.42 -17.10
C ALA A 59 4.90 3.26 -16.47
N ARG A 60 3.87 2.76 -17.14
CA ARG A 60 3.11 1.63 -16.64
C ARG A 60 4.01 0.44 -16.34
N GLU A 61 4.95 0.16 -17.22
CA GLU A 61 5.84 -0.95 -17.02
C GLU A 61 6.66 -0.78 -15.77
N GLN A 62 7.08 0.45 -15.48
CA GLN A 62 7.85 0.72 -14.30
C GLN A 62 7.00 0.46 -13.06
N LEU A 63 5.73 0.83 -13.10
CA LEU A 63 4.84 0.60 -11.96
C LEU A 63 4.64 -0.89 -11.73
N TYR A 64 4.40 -1.65 -12.79
CA TYR A 64 4.21 -3.08 -12.64
C TYR A 64 5.47 -3.74 -12.09
N LYS A 65 6.64 -3.31 -12.59
CA LYS A 65 7.88 -3.90 -12.15
C LYS A 65 8.18 -3.54 -10.70
N SER A 66 7.99 -2.29 -10.32
CA SER A 66 8.29 -1.85 -8.97
C SER A 66 7.41 -2.50 -7.92
N PHE A 67 6.15 -2.70 -8.25
CA PHE A 67 5.19 -3.19 -7.27
C PHE A 67 4.78 -4.63 -7.51
N SER A 68 5.74 -5.45 -7.87
CA SER A 68 5.52 -6.88 -7.97
C SER A 68 6.19 -7.52 -6.78
N ASP A 69 5.99 -8.81 -6.60
CA ASP A 69 6.58 -9.52 -5.49
C ASP A 69 8.09 -9.57 -5.57
N ARG A 70 8.68 -9.27 -6.73
CA ARG A 70 10.11 -9.20 -6.86
C ARG A 70 10.57 -7.77 -7.03
N GLY A 71 9.66 -6.84 -6.89
CA GLY A 71 9.98 -5.44 -7.10
C GLY A 71 10.66 -4.84 -5.89
N ASN A 72 11.30 -3.71 -6.14
CA ASN A 72 11.97 -3.00 -5.09
C ASN A 72 11.85 -1.52 -5.42
N PRO A 73 10.69 -0.93 -5.19
CA PRO A 73 10.48 0.47 -5.53
C PRO A 73 11.40 1.37 -4.73
N THR A 74 11.91 2.41 -5.36
CA THR A 74 12.72 3.38 -4.65
C THR A 74 11.81 4.20 -3.74
N LEU A 75 12.41 4.86 -2.80
CA LEU A 75 11.65 5.76 -1.94
C LEU A 75 10.95 6.82 -2.77
N LYS A 76 11.63 7.32 -3.79
CA LYS A 76 11.04 8.33 -4.66
C LYS A 76 9.76 7.79 -5.31
N THR A 77 9.81 6.58 -5.84
CA THR A 77 8.65 5.98 -6.46
C THR A 77 7.54 5.79 -5.44
N MET A 78 7.88 5.34 -4.23
CA MET A 78 6.90 5.16 -3.19
C MET A 78 6.20 6.47 -2.86
N LEU A 79 6.98 7.53 -2.70
CA LEU A 79 6.40 8.82 -2.32
C LEU A 79 5.48 9.38 -3.39
N VAL A 80 5.90 9.26 -4.64
CA VAL A 80 5.11 9.79 -5.75
C VAL A 80 3.79 9.02 -5.87
N VAL A 81 3.86 7.70 -5.76
CA VAL A 81 2.68 6.88 -5.92
C VAL A 81 1.74 7.06 -4.72
N MET A 82 2.27 7.08 -3.50
CA MET A 82 1.44 7.25 -2.33
C MET A 82 0.73 8.60 -2.35
N ARG A 83 1.41 9.63 -2.84
CA ARG A 83 0.80 10.93 -2.96
C ARG A 83 -0.37 10.88 -3.94
N ALA A 84 -0.19 10.21 -5.07
CA ALA A 84 -1.26 10.06 -6.05
C ALA A 84 -2.44 9.28 -5.47
N LEU A 85 -2.16 8.38 -4.52
CA LEU A 85 -3.20 7.60 -3.87
C LEU A 85 -3.85 8.37 -2.71
N GLY A 86 -3.35 9.54 -2.39
CA GLY A 86 -3.92 10.36 -1.34
C GLY A 86 -3.48 10.02 0.05
N VAL A 87 -2.33 9.38 0.21
CA VAL A 87 -1.85 9.01 1.53
C VAL A 87 -0.42 9.48 1.74
N TYR A 88 -0.02 9.56 2.99
CA TYR A 88 1.32 9.96 3.35
C TYR A 88 2.11 8.80 3.89
N LEU A 89 3.40 8.81 3.62
CA LEU A 89 4.32 7.89 4.25
C LEU A 89 4.85 8.64 5.46
N THR A 90 4.65 8.09 6.63
CA THR A 90 5.08 8.76 7.84
C THR A 90 5.72 7.76 8.78
N ALA A 91 6.12 8.19 9.93
CA ALA A 91 6.80 7.34 10.87
C ALA A 91 6.26 7.58 12.27
N ARG A 92 6.31 6.56 13.08
CA ARG A 92 5.93 6.68 14.48
C ARG A 92 6.88 5.80 15.28
N PRO A 93 7.03 6.06 16.56
CA PRO A 93 7.95 5.26 17.37
C PRO A 93 7.52 3.81 17.40
N HIS A 94 8.50 2.93 17.42
CA HIS A 94 8.22 1.53 17.59
C HIS A 94 7.68 1.36 19.01
N GLU A 95 6.62 0.59 19.17
CA GLU A 95 6.01 0.41 20.44
C GLU A 95 6.62 -0.75 21.13
N PRO A 96 7.66 -0.54 21.85
CA PRO A 96 8.37 -1.65 22.45
C PRO A 96 7.71 -2.11 23.71
N ALA A 97 6.77 -1.38 24.18
CA ALA A 97 6.17 -1.76 25.42
C ALA A 97 5.78 -3.17 25.44
N ALA A 98 5.16 -3.57 24.40
CA ALA A 98 4.70 -4.89 24.31
C ALA A 98 5.83 -5.84 24.30
N ASP A 99 6.93 -5.47 23.75
CA ASP A 99 8.00 -6.35 23.66
C ASP A 99 8.89 -6.14 24.75
N ALA A 100 8.97 -4.96 25.20
CA ALA A 100 9.89 -4.66 26.19
C ALA A 100 9.75 -5.53 27.34
N HIS A 101 8.57 -5.81 27.73
CA HIS A 101 8.44 -6.54 28.86
C HIS A 101 8.89 -7.90 28.70
N LEU A 102 9.11 -8.26 27.53
CA LEU A 102 9.57 -9.49 27.31
C LEU A 102 10.90 -9.57 27.69
N SER A 103 11.51 -8.55 27.65
CA SER A 103 12.86 -8.66 27.94
C SER A 103 13.18 -8.72 29.27
#